data_c82a8f8d01d9c31ebd7f3f44a0c5a2f1
#
_entry.id   c82a8f8d01d9c31ebd7f3f44a0c5a2f1
#
_cell.length_a   1.000
_cell.length_b   1.000
_cell.length_c   1.000
_cell.angle_alpha   90.00
_cell.angle_beta   90.00
_cell.angle_gamma   90.00
#
_symmetry.space_group_name_H-M   'P 1'
#
loop_
_entity.id
_entity.type
_entity.pdbx_description
1 polymer ?
#
loop_
_entity_poly.entity_id
_entity_poly.type
_entity_poly.pdbx_seq_one_letter_code
_entity_poly.pdbx_strand_id
1 'polypeptide(L)'
;METQQLNKDEIRAMGEKLGSGIKTEEELGELTKTLRKAILEAALGGEITEHLGYEKHSVDGNGSGNSRNGKSKKILKGDHGEVEIDIPRDRAGTFEPQIVKKGQTRLTAMDDQLSLIHI
;
A
#
# COMPACT_ATOMS: atom_id res chain seq x y z
N MET A 1 -6.35 -19.03 3.90
CA MET A 1 -7.27 -18.18 3.16
C MET A 1 -6.65 -17.69 1.88
N GLU A 2 -7.38 -17.77 0.82
CA GLU A 2 -6.84 -17.38 -0.46
C GLU A 2 -6.72 -15.88 -0.61
N THR A 3 -5.58 -15.46 -1.14
CA THR A 3 -5.40 -14.07 -1.52
C THR A 3 -6.17 -13.84 -2.81
N GLN A 4 -7.03 -12.86 -2.82
CA GLN A 4 -7.73 -12.52 -4.03
C GLN A 4 -6.79 -11.75 -4.94
N GLN A 5 -6.55 -12.30 -6.10
CA GLN A 5 -5.77 -11.63 -7.12
C GLN A 5 -6.68 -11.29 -8.28
N LEU A 6 -6.51 -10.09 -8.78
CA LEU A 6 -7.23 -9.68 -9.96
C LEU A 6 -6.66 -10.38 -11.18
N ASN A 7 -7.54 -10.89 -12.04
CA ASN A 7 -7.09 -11.45 -13.31
C ASN A 7 -6.85 -10.31 -14.31
N LYS A 8 -6.30 -10.66 -15.47
CA LYS A 8 -5.97 -9.66 -16.48
C LYS A 8 -7.17 -8.88 -16.98
N ASP A 9 -8.32 -9.53 -17.08
CA ASP A 9 -9.53 -8.86 -17.55
C ASP A 9 -10.04 -7.85 -16.54
N GLU A 10 -9.96 -8.20 -15.26
CA GLU A 10 -10.35 -7.29 -14.19
C GLU A 10 -9.41 -6.09 -14.14
N ILE A 11 -8.11 -6.31 -14.29
CA ILE A 11 -7.13 -5.23 -14.31
C ILE A 11 -7.37 -4.32 -15.50
N ARG A 12 -7.67 -4.89 -16.66
CA ARG A 12 -7.98 -4.10 -17.86
C ARG A 12 -9.22 -3.24 -17.65
N ALA A 13 -10.26 -3.82 -17.07
CA ALA A 13 -11.49 -3.07 -16.79
C ALA A 13 -11.23 -1.91 -15.86
N MET A 14 -10.41 -2.11 -14.83
CA MET A 14 -10.00 -1.03 -13.94
C MET A 14 -9.20 0.04 -14.68
N GLY A 15 -8.29 -0.39 -15.55
CA GLY A 15 -7.49 0.53 -16.35
C GLY A 15 -8.37 1.40 -17.25
N GLU A 16 -9.36 0.80 -17.88
CA GLU A 16 -10.29 1.54 -18.73
C GLU A 16 -11.07 2.57 -17.92
N LYS A 17 -11.54 2.16 -16.76
CA LYS A 17 -12.31 3.05 -15.89
C LYS A 17 -11.47 4.23 -15.40
N LEU A 18 -10.23 3.96 -15.01
CA LEU A 18 -9.35 4.98 -14.45
C LEU A 18 -8.75 5.87 -15.53
N GLY A 19 -8.44 5.30 -16.69
CA GLY A 19 -7.68 5.99 -17.72
C GLY A 19 -8.49 6.74 -18.76
N SER A 20 -9.77 6.48 -18.86
CA SER A 20 -10.58 7.02 -19.96
C SER A 20 -10.62 8.54 -20.02
N GLY A 21 -10.40 9.23 -18.90
CA GLY A 21 -10.40 10.69 -18.87
C GLY A 21 -9.02 11.32 -18.88
N ILE A 22 -7.97 10.51 -18.89
CA ILE A 22 -6.60 11.01 -18.83
C ILE A 22 -6.15 11.48 -20.20
N LYS A 23 -5.60 12.70 -20.26
CA LYS A 23 -5.16 13.30 -21.52
C LYS A 23 -3.71 13.75 -21.53
N THR A 24 -3.07 13.81 -20.36
CA THR A 24 -1.69 14.26 -20.25
C THR A 24 -0.87 13.28 -19.39
N GLU A 25 0.44 13.32 -19.57
CA GLU A 25 1.34 12.53 -18.74
C GLU A 25 1.29 12.97 -17.29
N GLU A 26 1.04 14.26 -17.06
CA GLU A 26 0.92 14.79 -15.71
C GLU A 26 -0.27 14.19 -14.99
N GLU A 27 -1.41 14.12 -15.67
CA GLU A 27 -2.60 13.49 -15.12
C GLU A 27 -2.37 12.01 -14.83
N LEU A 28 -1.69 11.33 -15.76
CA LEU A 28 -1.33 9.92 -15.55
C LEU A 28 -0.45 9.75 -14.32
N GLY A 29 0.55 10.61 -14.16
CA GLY A 29 1.45 10.55 -13.00
C GLY A 29 0.73 10.76 -11.69
N GLU A 30 -0.18 11.73 -11.64
CA GLU A 30 -0.95 12.00 -10.43
C GLU A 30 -1.87 10.84 -10.07
N LEU A 31 -2.55 10.28 -11.05
CA LEU A 31 -3.43 9.14 -10.79
C LEU A 31 -2.62 7.92 -10.33
N THR A 32 -1.50 7.65 -10.99
CA THR A 32 -0.65 6.52 -10.64
C THR A 32 -0.11 6.65 -9.21
N LYS A 33 0.29 7.86 -8.84
CA LYS A 33 0.78 8.14 -7.50
C LYS A 33 -0.30 7.90 -6.45
N THR A 34 -1.50 8.41 -6.69
CA THR A 34 -2.64 8.22 -5.80
C THR A 34 -2.99 6.75 -5.66
N LEU A 35 -2.96 6.02 -6.78
CA LEU A 35 -3.27 4.61 -6.78
C LEU A 35 -2.23 3.79 -6.02
N ARG A 36 -0.94 4.10 -6.19
CA ARG A 36 0.12 3.44 -5.43
C ARG A 36 -0.04 3.64 -3.94
N LYS A 37 -0.35 4.86 -3.53
CA LYS A 37 -0.61 5.17 -2.13
C LYS A 37 -1.76 4.33 -1.60
N ALA A 38 -2.86 4.27 -2.33
CA ALA A 38 -4.04 3.51 -1.92
C ALA A 38 -3.72 2.01 -1.81
N ILE A 39 -3.00 1.47 -2.77
CA ILE A 39 -2.64 0.05 -2.75
C ILE A 39 -1.71 -0.27 -1.58
N LEU A 40 -0.70 0.56 -1.36
CA LEU A 40 0.23 0.35 -0.24
C LEU A 40 -0.48 0.43 1.09
N GLU A 41 -1.36 1.40 1.27
CA GLU A 41 -2.09 1.56 2.52
C GLU A 41 -3.07 0.42 2.73
N ALA A 42 -3.68 -0.07 1.67
CA ALA A 42 -4.56 -1.24 1.77
C ALA A 42 -3.78 -2.50 2.15
N ALA A 43 -2.60 -2.68 1.58
CA ALA A 43 -1.74 -3.82 1.93
C ALA A 43 -1.30 -3.74 3.39
N LEU A 44 -0.93 -2.57 3.86
CA LEU A 44 -0.56 -2.36 5.26
C LEU A 44 -1.74 -2.62 6.19
N GLY A 45 -2.94 -2.20 5.79
CA GLY A 45 -4.15 -2.48 6.55
C GLY A 45 -4.42 -3.96 6.68
N GLY A 46 -4.18 -4.72 5.61
CA GLY A 46 -4.30 -6.17 5.66
C GLY A 46 -3.27 -6.81 6.58
N GLU A 47 -2.04 -6.31 6.54
CA GLU A 47 -0.98 -6.84 7.41
C GLU A 47 -1.27 -6.62 8.90
N ILE A 48 -1.73 -5.42 9.26
CA ILE A 48 -2.01 -5.15 10.67
C ILE A 48 -3.25 -5.91 11.15
N THR A 49 -4.24 -6.09 10.29
CA THR A 49 -5.40 -6.92 10.60
C THR A 49 -4.96 -8.34 10.93
N GLU A 50 -4.08 -8.91 10.11
CA GLU A 50 -3.55 -10.25 10.34
C GLU A 50 -2.73 -10.30 11.61
N HIS A 51 -1.89 -9.30 11.85
CA HIS A 51 -1.06 -9.22 13.04
C HIS A 51 -1.89 -9.17 14.32
N LEU A 52 -2.95 -8.38 14.33
CA LEU A 52 -3.83 -8.24 15.49
C LEU A 52 -4.82 -9.38 15.60
N GLY A 53 -5.18 -10.02 14.49
CA GLY A 53 -6.14 -11.10 14.47
C GLY A 53 -7.60 -10.66 14.43
N TYR A 54 -7.87 -9.36 14.19
CA TYR A 54 -9.24 -8.87 14.07
C TYR A 54 -9.30 -7.66 13.14
N GLU A 55 -10.48 -7.47 12.57
CA GLU A 55 -10.73 -6.35 11.66
C GLU A 55 -10.87 -5.03 12.41
N LYS A 56 -10.62 -3.95 11.70
CA LYS A 56 -10.82 -2.62 12.23
C LYS A 56 -12.29 -2.45 12.66
N HIS A 57 -12.48 -1.86 13.84
CA HIS A 57 -13.80 -1.65 14.44
C HIS A 57 -14.53 -2.94 14.83
N SER A 58 -13.85 -4.08 14.78
CA SER A 58 -14.43 -5.33 15.25
C SER A 58 -14.52 -5.35 16.77
N VAL A 59 -15.62 -5.91 17.29
CA VAL A 59 -15.77 -6.10 18.73
C VAL A 59 -14.75 -7.10 19.27
N ASP A 60 -14.23 -7.98 18.43
CA ASP A 60 -13.21 -8.95 18.82
C ASP A 60 -11.93 -8.31 19.31
N GLY A 61 -11.70 -7.07 18.96
CA GLY A 61 -10.54 -6.33 19.43
C GLY A 61 -10.62 -5.85 20.85
N ASN A 62 -11.82 -5.84 21.41
CA ASN A 62 -12.03 -5.36 22.77
C ASN A 62 -11.44 -6.33 23.76
N GLY A 63 -10.48 -5.85 24.58
CA GLY A 63 -9.86 -6.70 25.59
C GLY A 63 -8.82 -7.67 25.08
N SER A 64 -8.38 -7.51 23.81
CA SER A 64 -7.39 -8.40 23.21
C SER A 64 -5.96 -8.20 23.75
N GLY A 65 -5.70 -7.10 24.44
CA GLY A 65 -4.36 -6.79 24.93
C GLY A 65 -3.52 -5.99 23.93
N ASN A 66 -3.91 -5.94 22.69
CA ASN A 66 -3.24 -5.15 21.67
C ASN A 66 -4.29 -4.55 20.73
N SER A 67 -3.99 -3.41 20.16
CA SER A 67 -4.95 -2.72 19.32
C SER A 67 -4.22 -1.78 18.35
N ARG A 68 -4.95 -1.29 17.36
CA ARG A 68 -4.44 -0.26 16.48
C ARG A 68 -4.22 1.01 17.29
N ASN A 69 -3.09 1.66 17.06
CA ASN A 69 -2.73 2.85 17.82
C ASN A 69 -2.14 3.91 16.90
N GLY A 70 -3.00 4.57 16.13
CA GLY A 70 -2.58 5.63 15.27
C GLY A 70 -1.79 5.18 14.07
N LYS A 71 -1.16 6.14 13.43
CA LYS A 71 -0.38 5.93 12.21
C LYS A 71 0.86 6.79 12.23
N SER A 72 1.91 6.35 11.53
CA SER A 72 3.08 7.16 11.28
C SER A 72 3.16 7.44 9.80
N LYS A 73 3.64 8.62 9.46
CA LYS A 73 3.82 8.98 8.07
C LYS A 73 5.20 8.58 7.60
N LYS A 74 5.28 8.12 6.37
CA LYS A 74 6.55 7.75 5.77
C LYS A 74 6.55 8.18 4.31
N ILE A 75 7.68 8.73 3.88
CA ILE A 75 7.86 9.12 2.49
C ILE A 75 8.76 8.09 1.83
N LEU A 76 8.25 7.50 0.74
CA LEU A 76 9.01 6.55 -0.06
C LEU A 76 9.37 7.18 -1.38
N LYS A 77 10.62 7.01 -1.79
CA LYS A 77 11.14 7.58 -3.03
C LYS A 77 11.21 6.53 -4.11
N GLY A 78 10.97 6.95 -5.33
CA GLY A 78 11.14 6.11 -6.51
C GLY A 78 11.56 6.98 -7.68
N ASP A 79 11.80 6.37 -8.84
CA ASP A 79 12.24 7.11 -10.02
C ASP A 79 11.24 8.14 -10.48
N HIS A 80 9.96 7.93 -10.18
CA HIS A 80 8.89 8.84 -10.59
C HIS A 80 8.44 9.79 -9.49
N GLY A 81 9.24 9.95 -8.44
CA GLY A 81 8.97 10.88 -7.37
C GLY A 81 8.76 10.23 -6.03
N GLU A 82 8.13 10.97 -5.15
CA GLU A 82 7.91 10.54 -3.77
C GLU A 82 6.44 10.26 -3.53
N VAL A 83 6.16 9.30 -2.65
CA VAL A 83 4.81 9.04 -2.18
C VAL A 83 4.82 9.00 -0.66
N GLU A 84 3.92 9.77 -0.05
CA GLU A 84 3.75 9.76 1.40
C GLU A 84 2.64 8.79 1.75
N ILE A 85 2.91 7.88 2.66
CA ILE A 85 1.92 6.89 3.10
C ILE A 85 1.77 6.91 4.61
N ASP A 86 0.61 6.48 5.07
CA ASP A 86 0.33 6.30 6.47
C ASP A 86 0.54 4.82 6.82
N ILE A 87 1.43 4.59 7.78
CA ILE A 87 1.72 3.22 8.23
C ILE A 87 1.02 3.02 9.56
N PRO A 88 0.12 2.03 9.67
CA PRO A 88 -0.58 1.78 10.92
C PRO A 88 0.38 1.26 11.98
N ARG A 89 0.08 1.58 13.22
CA ARG A 89 0.85 1.13 14.38
C ARG A 89 -0.06 0.40 15.33
N ASP A 90 0.49 -0.54 16.06
CA ASP A 90 -0.22 -1.20 17.13
C ASP A 90 0.23 -0.63 18.48
N ARG A 91 -0.61 -0.82 19.48
CA ARG A 91 -0.36 -0.28 20.81
C ARG A 91 0.90 -0.87 21.43
N ALA A 92 1.12 -2.16 21.22
CA ALA A 92 2.28 -2.85 21.77
C ALA A 92 3.58 -2.53 21.05
N GLY A 93 3.51 -1.91 19.87
CA GLY A 93 4.70 -1.57 19.08
C GLY A 93 5.40 -2.76 18.47
N THR A 94 4.68 -3.86 18.27
CA THR A 94 5.26 -5.11 17.74
C THR A 94 4.99 -5.33 16.25
N PHE A 95 4.13 -4.52 15.66
CA PHE A 95 3.80 -4.68 14.25
C PHE A 95 4.97 -4.27 13.36
N GLU A 96 5.42 -5.18 12.52
CA GLU A 96 6.48 -4.93 11.55
C GLU A 96 5.94 -5.21 10.15
N PRO A 97 5.63 -4.16 9.36
CA PRO A 97 5.14 -4.35 8.01
C PRO A 97 6.14 -5.06 7.12
N GLN A 98 5.66 -5.89 6.21
CA GLN A 98 6.50 -6.60 5.25
C GLN A 98 6.60 -5.87 3.93
N ILE A 99 5.51 -5.29 3.47
CA ILE A 99 5.50 -4.61 2.16
C ILE A 99 6.34 -3.33 2.18
N VAL A 100 6.37 -2.65 3.34
CA VAL A 100 7.23 -1.49 3.55
C VAL A 100 7.97 -1.73 4.85
N LYS A 101 9.23 -2.09 4.75
CA LYS A 101 10.01 -2.47 5.93
C LYS A 101 10.48 -1.26 6.71
N LYS A 102 10.70 -1.47 7.99
CA LYS A 102 11.22 -0.45 8.88
C LYS A 102 12.56 0.03 8.34
N GLY A 103 12.73 1.35 8.27
CA GLY A 103 13.95 1.93 7.73
C GLY A 103 14.01 2.02 6.21
N GLN A 104 13.07 1.42 5.52
CA GLN A 104 13.01 1.50 4.07
C GLN A 104 12.65 2.92 3.64
N THR A 105 13.41 3.48 2.71
CA THR A 105 13.16 4.83 2.21
C THR A 105 12.88 4.84 0.71
N ARG A 106 13.09 3.71 0.03
CA ARG A 106 12.91 3.63 -1.40
C ARG A 106 12.02 2.45 -1.75
N LEU A 107 11.14 2.66 -2.70
CA LEU A 107 10.23 1.61 -3.18
C LEU A 107 10.72 1.18 -4.56
N THR A 108 11.42 0.05 -4.62
CA THR A 108 12.05 -0.43 -5.86
C THR A 108 11.04 -0.81 -6.93
N ALA A 109 9.84 -1.20 -6.52
CA ALA A 109 8.79 -1.53 -7.48
C ALA A 109 8.38 -0.33 -8.33
N MET A 110 8.77 0.88 -7.93
CA MET A 110 8.51 2.12 -8.67
C MET A 110 9.65 2.50 -9.60
N ASP A 111 10.73 1.76 -9.60
CA ASP A 111 11.93 2.11 -10.35
C ASP A 111 11.96 1.40 -11.69
N ASP A 112 11.77 2.15 -12.76
CA ASP A 112 11.81 1.60 -14.11
C ASP A 112 13.19 1.06 -14.46
N GLN A 113 14.25 1.68 -13.95
CA GLN A 113 15.60 1.25 -14.21
C GLN A 113 15.87 -0.16 -13.71
N LEU A 114 15.21 -0.53 -12.65
CA LEU A 114 15.36 -1.87 -12.10
C LEU A 114 14.87 -2.91 -13.08
N SER A 115 13.78 -2.62 -13.79
CA SER A 115 13.26 -3.51 -14.82
C SER A 115 14.25 -3.70 -15.96
N LEU A 116 14.96 -2.65 -16.32
CA LEU A 116 15.95 -2.74 -17.39
C LEU A 116 17.15 -3.58 -17.01
N ILE A 117 17.52 -3.54 -15.75
CA ILE A 117 18.67 -4.30 -15.26
C ILE A 117 18.41 -5.80 -15.29
N HIS A 118 17.18 -6.20 -15.19
CA HIS A 118 16.79 -7.60 -15.12
C HIS A 118 16.54 -8.24 -16.48
N ILE A 119 16.74 -7.54 -17.52
CA ILE A 119 16.55 -8.05 -18.86
C ILE A 119 17.72 -8.90 -19.33
#